data_d1b9b98cb4f30d342a5f2e2be11aae88
#
_entry.id   d1b9b98cb4f30d342a5f2e2be11aae88
#
_cell.length_a   1.000
_cell.length_b   1.000
_cell.length_c   1.000
_cell.angle_alpha   90.00
_cell.angle_beta   90.00
_cell.angle_gamma   90.00
#
_symmetry.space_group_name_H-M   'P 1'
#
loop_
_entity.id
_entity.type
_entity.pdbx_description
1 polymer ?
#
loop_
_entity_poly.entity_id
_entity_poly.type
_entity_poly.pdbx_seq_one_letter_code
_entity_poly.pdbx_strand_id
1 'polypeptide(L)'
;MDRQAIPILSHRKVAANRAMHLPRCLRPGRWRGSHIHRPRLVGAYGIALHKPDNPHAPHIFVHDRGVKGRIGLTSLLTRIYMSLKATMPQTGRPQINGARLLEDLHALRQFGLYKTGVHRPTFSPQDIESRHWLATRFADAGLAADIDGIGNVFGIDKAPGRKLLIGSHSETQSHAGWLDGAMGVIYGLEVARTLEHGIDVASWADEEGHFGSFLGSRSFCGLLPEAEIDGCKSRGDGTPLRIALDHAGFGGRPRALIDPGRTLGYLEAHIEQGGYLEDNKLRIGVVTAIVGSHRFRIVFEGAQNHAGTTRMAVRKDAGVALVRFASDVYDRFPRLAGPRTVWTTGQISLDPGAPSIVPGGAEMVFQFRDTDPAVLARLTEELESLVAQANQGPCRVRIAEFARSVPQSMDNGFQNVITQMAEHRAPGLHVRMPSGAGHDAQVLAERVPSGMLFVPSIAGVSHHWSEDTKADDIVLGCQVMADAAAGILALG
;
A
#
# COMPACT_ATOMS: atom_id res chain seq x y z
N MET A 1 -1.45 -53.15 -17.19
CA MET A 1 -2.65 -53.93 -16.85
C MET A 1 -3.49 -53.10 -15.94
N ASP A 2 -4.62 -52.80 -16.48
CA ASP A 2 -5.88 -52.26 -15.90
C ASP A 2 -5.91 -50.95 -15.11
N ARG A 3 -6.35 -49.95 -15.90
CA ARG A 3 -6.97 -48.69 -15.41
C ARG A 3 -8.45 -48.98 -15.14
N GLN A 4 -8.91 -48.72 -13.93
CA GLN A 4 -10.35 -48.58 -13.66
C GLN A 4 -10.73 -47.10 -13.44
N ALA A 5 -11.62 -46.64 -14.31
CA ALA A 5 -12.20 -45.30 -14.30
C ALA A 5 -13.39 -45.24 -13.32
N ILE A 6 -13.52 -44.15 -12.58
CA ILE A 6 -14.67 -43.82 -11.72
C ILE A 6 -15.60 -42.90 -12.50
N PRO A 7 -16.93 -43.14 -12.51
CA PRO A 7 -17.88 -42.38 -13.33
C PRO A 7 -18.30 -41.05 -12.70
N ILE A 8 -18.43 -40.05 -13.58
CA ILE A 8 -18.96 -38.72 -13.32
C ILE A 8 -20.47 -38.79 -13.18
N LEU A 9 -21.02 -38.36 -12.05
CA LEU A 9 -22.46 -38.18 -11.84
C LEU A 9 -22.91 -36.77 -12.28
N SER A 10 -23.88 -36.77 -13.19
CA SER A 10 -24.50 -35.60 -13.81
C SER A 10 -25.43 -34.84 -12.87
N HIS A 11 -25.32 -33.49 -12.90
CA HIS A 11 -26.24 -32.58 -12.25
C HIS A 11 -27.67 -32.64 -12.82
N ARG A 12 -28.66 -32.87 -11.97
CA ARG A 12 -30.09 -32.54 -12.22
C ARG A 12 -30.41 -31.18 -11.62
N LYS A 13 -30.95 -30.30 -12.47
CA LYS A 13 -31.58 -29.03 -12.10
C LYS A 13 -32.86 -29.31 -11.30
N VAL A 14 -33.01 -28.61 -10.18
CA VAL A 14 -34.33 -28.45 -9.52
C VAL A 14 -34.60 -26.96 -9.41
N ALA A 15 -35.59 -26.50 -10.16
CA ALA A 15 -36.20 -25.18 -10.00
C ALA A 15 -37.27 -25.27 -8.92
N ALA A 16 -37.29 -24.34 -7.97
CA ALA A 16 -38.42 -24.11 -7.08
C ALA A 16 -38.60 -22.62 -6.83
N ASN A 17 -39.59 -22.05 -7.47
CA ASN A 17 -40.24 -20.79 -7.14
C ASN A 17 -40.80 -20.83 -5.70
N ARG A 18 -40.48 -19.84 -4.87
CA ARG A 18 -41.36 -19.36 -3.80
C ARG A 18 -41.22 -17.88 -3.62
N ALA A 19 -42.25 -17.15 -4.06
CA ALA A 19 -42.53 -15.79 -3.68
C ALA A 19 -42.86 -15.74 -2.18
N MET A 20 -42.24 -14.83 -1.42
CA MET A 20 -42.71 -14.44 -0.09
C MET A 20 -43.09 -12.98 -0.07
N HIS A 21 -44.31 -12.75 0.38
CA HIS A 21 -45.01 -11.49 0.55
C HIS A 21 -44.27 -10.56 1.56
N LEU A 22 -44.12 -9.29 1.16
CA LEU A 22 -43.85 -8.18 2.07
C LEU A 22 -45.18 -7.60 2.60
N PRO A 23 -45.35 -7.28 3.88
CA PRO A 23 -46.48 -6.54 4.36
C PRO A 23 -46.34 -5.04 4.12
N ARG A 24 -47.37 -4.46 3.52
CA ARG A 24 -47.63 -3.01 3.49
C ARG A 24 -48.07 -2.55 4.89
N CYS A 25 -47.62 -1.39 5.30
CA CYS A 25 -48.32 -0.31 5.99
C CYS A 25 -47.37 0.53 6.83
N LEU A 26 -47.21 1.83 6.47
CA LEU A 26 -47.78 2.90 7.28
C LEU A 26 -47.65 4.23 6.52
N ARG A 27 -48.74 4.97 6.46
CA ARG A 27 -48.87 6.30 5.80
C ARG A 27 -48.23 7.41 6.65
N PRO A 28 -47.75 8.52 6.01
CA PRO A 28 -47.15 9.63 6.73
C PRO A 28 -48.19 10.55 7.35
N GLY A 29 -48.01 10.87 8.64
CA GLY A 29 -48.78 11.88 9.38
C GLY A 29 -48.39 13.30 8.95
N ARG A 30 -49.42 14.14 8.78
CA ARG A 30 -49.28 15.59 8.50
C ARG A 30 -48.69 16.32 9.71
N TRP A 31 -47.59 17.07 9.49
CA TRP A 31 -47.16 18.13 10.38
C TRP A 31 -47.49 19.50 9.78
N ARG A 32 -48.20 20.32 10.55
CA ARG A 32 -48.57 21.71 10.24
C ARG A 32 -47.39 22.63 10.52
N GLY A 33 -47.29 23.68 9.74
CA GLY A 33 -46.23 24.61 9.54
C GLY A 33 -45.73 25.38 10.77
N SER A 34 -44.50 25.79 10.64
CA SER A 34 -43.96 27.00 11.23
C SER A 34 -43.00 27.66 10.24
N HIS A 35 -43.05 28.97 10.20
CA HIS A 35 -42.48 29.88 9.20
C HIS A 35 -40.98 29.67 8.95
N ILE A 36 -40.62 29.38 7.70
CA ILE A 36 -39.23 29.42 7.23
C ILE A 36 -39.04 30.74 6.50
N HIS A 37 -38.22 31.62 7.05
CA HIS A 37 -37.72 32.82 6.36
C HIS A 37 -36.81 32.38 5.22
N ARG A 38 -37.15 32.76 3.98
CA ARG A 38 -36.29 32.61 2.78
C ARG A 38 -35.16 33.65 2.87
N PRO A 39 -33.87 33.25 2.76
CA PRO A 39 -32.82 34.22 2.53
C PRO A 39 -32.83 34.71 1.06
N ARG A 40 -32.69 36.03 0.88
CA ARG A 40 -32.51 36.65 -0.45
C ARG A 40 -31.13 36.28 -1.02
N LEU A 41 -31.12 35.75 -2.21
CA LEU A 41 -29.90 35.59 -3.03
C LEU A 41 -29.40 36.96 -3.46
N VAL A 42 -28.16 37.28 -3.12
CA VAL A 42 -27.38 38.39 -3.70
C VAL A 42 -26.01 37.84 -4.04
N GLY A 43 -25.68 37.82 -5.35
CA GLY A 43 -24.33 37.56 -5.84
C GLY A 43 -24.08 36.14 -6.40
N ALA A 44 -23.36 36.09 -7.50
CA ALA A 44 -23.17 34.95 -8.38
C ALA A 44 -22.27 33.80 -7.89
N TYR A 45 -22.18 33.58 -6.58
CA TYR A 45 -21.50 32.43 -5.99
C TYR A 45 -22.28 31.94 -4.77
N GLY A 46 -22.98 30.83 -4.91
CA GLY A 46 -23.76 30.22 -3.83
C GLY A 46 -22.88 29.55 -2.79
N ILE A 47 -22.58 30.23 -1.70
CA ILE A 47 -22.02 29.64 -0.48
C ILE A 47 -22.99 29.92 0.66
N ALA A 48 -23.57 28.87 1.25
CA ALA A 48 -24.38 28.98 2.44
C ALA A 48 -23.46 29.11 3.67
N LEU A 49 -23.51 30.24 4.34
CA LEU A 49 -22.80 30.48 5.61
C LEU A 49 -23.61 29.90 6.76
N HIS A 50 -23.09 28.89 7.43
CA HIS A 50 -23.53 28.50 8.78
C HIS A 50 -22.73 29.32 9.81
N LYS A 51 -23.42 29.92 10.79
CA LYS A 51 -22.77 30.56 11.92
C LYS A 51 -22.17 29.52 12.86
N PRO A 52 -20.90 29.62 13.25
CA PRO A 52 -20.34 28.73 14.26
C PRO A 52 -20.67 29.30 15.69
N ASP A 53 -21.22 28.44 16.52
CA ASP A 53 -21.51 28.73 17.96
C ASP A 53 -20.29 28.39 18.86
N ASN A 54 -19.05 28.64 18.42
CA ASN A 54 -17.87 28.40 19.27
C ASN A 54 -16.96 29.64 19.36
N PRO A 55 -16.78 30.26 20.55
CA PRO A 55 -15.95 31.46 20.72
C PRO A 55 -14.43 31.20 20.80
N HIS A 56 -13.93 29.98 20.66
CA HIS A 56 -12.53 29.61 20.87
C HIS A 56 -11.77 29.15 19.60
N ALA A 57 -12.21 29.56 18.42
CA ALA A 57 -11.44 29.28 17.20
C ALA A 57 -10.15 30.15 17.16
N PRO A 58 -8.97 29.61 16.83
CA PRO A 58 -7.74 30.37 16.76
C PRO A 58 -7.77 31.40 15.63
N HIS A 59 -7.46 32.64 15.95
CA HIS A 59 -7.35 33.76 15.02
C HIS A 59 -5.86 34.08 14.78
N ILE A 60 -5.41 34.07 13.52
CA ILE A 60 -4.09 34.54 13.13
C ILE A 60 -4.23 35.97 12.64
N PHE A 61 -3.48 36.91 13.24
CA PHE A 61 -3.38 38.29 12.77
C PHE A 61 -2.26 38.43 11.75
N VAL A 62 -2.59 38.85 10.54
CA VAL A 62 -1.61 39.23 9.54
C VAL A 62 -1.60 40.76 9.43
N HIS A 63 -0.43 41.37 9.66
CA HIS A 63 -0.26 42.80 9.48
C HIS A 63 0.16 43.04 8.01
N ASP A 64 -0.76 43.51 7.20
CA ASP A 64 -0.45 44.11 5.91
C ASP A 64 -0.60 45.63 5.99
N ARG A 65 0.39 46.35 5.39
CA ARG A 65 0.42 47.81 5.41
C ARG A 65 -0.68 48.35 4.48
N GLY A 66 -1.91 48.44 4.99
CA GLY A 66 -2.99 49.09 4.24
C GLY A 66 -4.40 48.57 4.49
N VAL A 67 -4.61 47.43 5.13
CA VAL A 67 -5.96 46.90 5.38
C VAL A 67 -6.09 46.42 6.79
N LYS A 68 -6.86 47.16 7.63
CA LYS A 68 -7.29 46.69 8.93
C LYS A 68 -8.57 45.86 8.79
N GLY A 69 -8.41 44.53 8.76
CA GLY A 69 -9.53 43.59 8.74
C GLY A 69 -9.10 42.18 9.19
N ARG A 70 -9.97 41.49 9.93
CA ARG A 70 -9.79 40.08 10.29
C ARG A 70 -9.96 39.24 9.02
N ILE A 71 -8.90 38.60 8.55
CA ILE A 71 -8.97 37.65 7.47
C ILE A 71 -9.11 36.25 8.11
N GLY A 72 -10.23 35.57 7.88
CA GLY A 72 -10.44 34.21 8.36
C GLY A 72 -9.50 33.25 7.64
N LEU A 73 -9.09 32.17 8.32
CA LEU A 73 -8.20 31.12 7.81
C LEU A 73 -8.60 30.63 6.41
N THR A 74 -9.90 30.52 6.15
CA THR A 74 -10.48 30.14 4.86
C THR A 74 -10.16 31.13 3.74
N SER A 75 -10.15 32.45 4.06
CA SER A 75 -9.81 33.51 3.07
C SER A 75 -8.31 33.52 2.74
N LEU A 76 -7.46 33.22 3.73
CA LEU A 76 -6.01 33.09 3.53
C LEU A 76 -5.70 31.85 2.68
N LEU A 77 -6.30 30.72 2.99
CA LEU A 77 -6.18 29.48 2.20
C LEU A 77 -6.71 29.64 0.78
N THR A 78 -7.81 30.36 0.60
CA THR A 78 -8.36 30.68 -0.74
C THR A 78 -7.44 31.62 -1.52
N ARG A 79 -6.80 32.60 -0.85
CA ARG A 79 -5.83 33.51 -1.51
C ARG A 79 -4.54 32.79 -1.85
N ILE A 80 -4.04 31.89 -0.99
CA ILE A 80 -2.90 31.00 -1.27
C ILE A 80 -3.25 30.07 -2.43
N TYR A 81 -4.44 29.46 -2.41
CA TYR A 81 -4.94 28.62 -3.51
C TYR A 81 -5.07 29.38 -4.84
N MET A 82 -5.62 30.61 -4.81
CA MET A 82 -5.72 31.44 -6.01
C MET A 82 -4.36 31.96 -6.49
N SER A 83 -3.43 32.24 -5.57
CA SER A 83 -2.04 32.62 -5.90
C SER A 83 -1.30 31.44 -6.54
N LEU A 84 -1.43 30.22 -6.02
CA LEU A 84 -0.86 29.01 -6.60
C LEU A 84 -1.46 28.69 -7.98
N LYS A 85 -2.76 28.96 -8.18
CA LYS A 85 -3.41 28.83 -9.49
C LYS A 85 -2.92 29.84 -10.53
N ALA A 86 -2.49 31.03 -10.09
CA ALA A 86 -1.97 32.10 -10.95
C ALA A 86 -0.48 31.96 -11.27
N THR A 87 0.29 31.15 -10.50
CA THR A 87 1.76 31.10 -10.60
C THR A 87 2.29 29.95 -11.48
N MET A 88 1.46 29.04 -11.96
CA MET A 88 1.89 28.04 -12.94
C MET A 88 1.65 28.55 -14.36
N PRO A 89 2.70 28.90 -15.14
CA PRO A 89 2.53 29.26 -16.55
C PRO A 89 1.94 28.06 -17.30
N GLN A 90 0.91 28.29 -18.10
CA GLN A 90 0.31 27.27 -18.97
C GLN A 90 1.23 26.85 -20.14
N THR A 91 2.29 27.59 -20.37
CA THR A 91 3.30 27.33 -21.40
C THR A 91 4.55 26.73 -20.73
N GLY A 92 4.80 25.43 -20.94
CA GLY A 92 6.01 24.76 -20.49
C GLY A 92 5.82 23.63 -19.48
N ARG A 93 4.61 23.06 -19.36
CA ARG A 93 4.44 21.86 -18.53
C ARG A 93 5.19 20.67 -19.13
N PRO A 94 5.81 19.82 -18.30
CA PRO A 94 6.50 18.64 -18.78
C PRO A 94 5.55 17.74 -19.58
N GLN A 95 6.05 17.18 -20.67
CA GLN A 95 5.29 16.24 -21.49
C GLN A 95 6.10 14.96 -21.62
N ILE A 96 5.64 13.89 -20.99
CA ILE A 96 6.29 12.59 -21.05
C ILE A 96 6.17 11.95 -22.43
N ASN A 97 7.08 11.02 -22.74
CA ASN A 97 6.96 10.17 -23.91
C ASN A 97 6.31 8.83 -23.52
N GLY A 98 4.96 8.75 -23.69
CA GLY A 98 4.21 7.55 -23.31
C GLY A 98 4.61 6.28 -24.08
N ALA A 99 5.06 6.40 -25.33
CA ALA A 99 5.53 5.24 -26.09
C ALA A 99 6.83 4.67 -25.50
N ARG A 100 7.82 5.54 -25.21
CA ARG A 100 9.10 5.15 -24.58
C ARG A 100 8.88 4.58 -23.19
N LEU A 101 7.98 5.15 -22.39
CA LEU A 101 7.58 4.63 -21.08
C LEU A 101 7.09 3.18 -21.17
N LEU A 102 6.16 2.89 -22.07
CA LEU A 102 5.62 1.55 -22.27
C LEU A 102 6.68 0.59 -22.84
N GLU A 103 7.55 1.06 -23.73
CA GLU A 103 8.67 0.28 -24.26
C GLU A 103 9.65 -0.17 -23.16
N ASP A 104 10.05 0.75 -22.26
CA ASP A 104 10.92 0.45 -21.13
C ASP A 104 10.25 -0.52 -20.14
N LEU A 105 8.96 -0.37 -19.85
CA LEU A 105 8.22 -1.34 -19.04
C LEU A 105 8.18 -2.72 -19.66
N HIS A 106 7.91 -2.82 -20.96
CA HIS A 106 7.92 -4.09 -21.66
C HIS A 106 9.31 -4.70 -21.77
N ALA A 107 10.36 -3.89 -21.87
CA ALA A 107 11.75 -4.37 -21.84
C ALA A 107 12.11 -4.94 -20.46
N LEU A 108 11.77 -4.22 -19.36
CA LEU A 108 12.00 -4.70 -18.00
C LEU A 108 11.24 -6.01 -17.70
N ARG A 109 10.03 -6.18 -18.26
CA ARG A 109 9.21 -7.39 -18.14
C ARG A 109 9.91 -8.63 -18.73
N GLN A 110 10.82 -8.49 -19.69
CA GLN A 110 11.51 -9.64 -20.31
C GLN A 110 12.42 -10.35 -19.31
N PHE A 111 12.95 -9.66 -18.30
CA PHE A 111 13.76 -10.27 -17.25
C PHE A 111 12.86 -11.09 -16.31
N GLY A 112 12.83 -12.38 -16.51
CA GLY A 112 12.00 -13.32 -15.76
C GLY A 112 10.58 -13.48 -16.27
N LEU A 113 10.31 -13.21 -17.56
CA LEU A 113 8.99 -13.38 -18.17
C LEU A 113 8.37 -14.74 -17.84
N TYR A 114 7.17 -14.73 -17.25
CA TYR A 114 6.40 -15.91 -16.90
C TYR A 114 4.93 -15.71 -17.30
N LYS A 115 4.46 -16.40 -18.33
CA LYS A 115 3.15 -16.17 -18.94
C LYS A 115 2.97 -14.69 -19.32
N THR A 116 1.97 -14.02 -18.76
CA THR A 116 1.77 -12.56 -18.92
C THR A 116 2.38 -11.73 -17.79
N GLY A 117 2.96 -12.34 -16.77
CA GLY A 117 3.63 -11.69 -15.64
C GLY A 117 5.14 -11.97 -15.62
N VAL A 118 5.72 -11.94 -14.43
CA VAL A 118 7.16 -12.04 -14.19
C VAL A 118 7.46 -12.94 -12.99
N HIS A 119 8.59 -13.64 -13.05
CA HIS A 119 9.20 -14.34 -11.93
C HIS A 119 10.64 -13.83 -11.77
N ARG A 120 10.81 -12.83 -10.92
CA ARG A 120 12.07 -12.12 -10.68
C ARG A 120 12.30 -11.89 -9.19
N PRO A 121 12.44 -12.98 -8.40
CA PRO A 121 12.73 -12.85 -6.98
C PRO A 121 14.07 -12.14 -6.73
N THR A 122 14.17 -11.42 -5.63
CA THR A 122 15.37 -10.68 -5.22
C THR A 122 16.64 -11.53 -5.33
N PHE A 123 17.64 -11.00 -5.99
CA PHE A 123 18.96 -11.62 -6.30
C PHE A 123 18.90 -12.92 -7.10
N SER A 124 17.76 -13.25 -7.71
CA SER A 124 17.76 -14.25 -8.79
C SER A 124 18.59 -13.75 -9.98
N PRO A 125 19.06 -14.64 -10.87
CA PRO A 125 19.80 -14.21 -12.07
C PRO A 125 19.04 -13.14 -12.87
N GLN A 126 17.71 -13.29 -13.00
CA GLN A 126 16.85 -12.35 -13.72
C GLN A 126 16.79 -10.99 -13.03
N ASP A 127 16.77 -10.95 -11.67
CA ASP A 127 16.78 -9.71 -10.92
C ASP A 127 18.13 -9.01 -11.05
N ILE A 128 19.24 -9.73 -10.93
CA ILE A 128 20.58 -9.16 -11.11
C ILE A 128 20.75 -8.57 -12.51
N GLU A 129 20.33 -9.28 -13.55
CA GLU A 129 20.36 -8.78 -14.92
C GLU A 129 19.49 -7.52 -15.09
N SER A 130 18.29 -7.50 -14.50
CA SER A 130 17.38 -6.35 -14.56
C SER A 130 17.96 -5.12 -13.84
N ARG A 131 18.68 -5.28 -12.72
CA ARG A 131 19.37 -4.20 -12.01
C ARG A 131 20.49 -3.58 -12.85
N HIS A 132 21.28 -4.38 -13.52
CA HIS A 132 22.30 -3.89 -14.46
C HIS A 132 21.68 -3.19 -15.67
N TRP A 133 20.59 -3.71 -16.19
CA TRP A 133 19.83 -3.06 -17.25
C TRP A 133 19.28 -1.70 -16.80
N LEU A 134 18.66 -1.60 -15.61
CA LEU A 134 18.18 -0.34 -15.04
C LEU A 134 19.32 0.67 -14.88
N ALA A 135 20.48 0.25 -14.34
CA ALA A 135 21.65 1.12 -14.22
C ALA A 135 22.09 1.67 -15.59
N THR A 136 22.07 0.84 -16.64
CA THR A 136 22.34 1.28 -18.01
C THR A 136 21.32 2.30 -18.50
N ARG A 137 20.01 2.04 -18.27
CA ARG A 137 18.92 2.97 -18.67
C ARG A 137 19.02 4.31 -17.94
N PHE A 138 19.43 4.30 -16.66
CA PHE A 138 19.66 5.54 -15.91
C PHE A 138 20.87 6.32 -16.48
N ALA A 139 21.95 5.62 -16.82
CA ALA A 139 23.10 6.23 -17.48
C ALA A 139 22.74 6.83 -18.86
N ASP A 140 21.95 6.12 -19.67
CA ASP A 140 21.46 6.61 -20.97
C ASP A 140 20.57 7.85 -20.83
N ALA A 141 19.92 8.03 -19.68
CA ALA A 141 19.14 9.22 -19.35
C ALA A 141 20.01 10.39 -18.81
N GLY A 142 21.34 10.26 -18.80
CA GLY A 142 22.28 11.29 -18.32
C GLY A 142 22.47 11.31 -16.80
N LEU A 143 21.94 10.34 -16.07
CA LEU A 143 22.11 10.21 -14.63
C LEU A 143 23.42 9.47 -14.29
N ALA A 144 24.02 9.76 -13.15
CA ALA A 144 25.11 8.94 -12.62
C ALA A 144 24.52 7.66 -12.03
N ALA A 145 24.68 6.56 -12.73
CA ALA A 145 24.16 5.27 -12.31
C ALA A 145 25.11 4.54 -11.35
N ASP A 146 24.55 3.95 -10.29
CA ASP A 146 25.29 3.09 -9.35
C ASP A 146 24.39 1.98 -8.79
N ILE A 147 25.01 0.86 -8.39
CA ILE A 147 24.35 -0.22 -7.63
C ILE A 147 25.11 -0.34 -6.30
N ASP A 148 24.42 -0.08 -5.20
CA ASP A 148 25.02 -0.05 -3.87
C ASP A 148 25.22 -1.45 -3.23
N GLY A 149 25.78 -1.48 -2.02
CA GLY A 149 26.14 -2.71 -1.30
C GLY A 149 24.97 -3.52 -0.76
N ILE A 150 23.73 -3.06 -0.89
CA ILE A 150 22.51 -3.85 -0.61
C ILE A 150 21.73 -4.17 -1.90
N GLY A 151 22.23 -3.72 -3.05
CA GLY A 151 21.63 -3.98 -4.36
C GLY A 151 20.61 -2.92 -4.83
N ASN A 152 20.46 -1.80 -4.14
CA ASN A 152 19.68 -0.68 -4.66
C ASN A 152 20.33 -0.13 -5.95
N VAL A 153 19.51 0.22 -6.93
CA VAL A 153 19.98 0.86 -8.16
C VAL A 153 19.61 2.34 -8.12
N PHE A 154 20.59 3.20 -8.28
CA PHE A 154 20.42 4.65 -8.28
C PHE A 154 20.74 5.26 -9.64
N GLY A 155 19.95 6.27 -10.01
CA GLY A 155 20.26 7.24 -11.06
C GLY A 155 20.29 8.64 -10.45
N ILE A 156 21.47 9.25 -10.34
CA ILE A 156 21.71 10.48 -9.60
C ILE A 156 21.90 11.64 -10.56
N ASP A 157 21.08 12.68 -10.47
CA ASP A 157 21.27 13.93 -11.19
C ASP A 157 22.45 14.73 -10.57
N LYS A 158 23.48 14.99 -11.37
CA LYS A 158 24.68 15.74 -10.94
C LYS A 158 24.52 17.27 -10.95
N ALA A 159 23.41 17.80 -11.46
CA ALA A 159 23.15 19.23 -11.42
C ALA A 159 23.09 19.75 -9.97
N PRO A 160 23.49 20.98 -9.69
CA PRO A 160 23.41 21.54 -8.33
C PRO A 160 21.97 21.66 -7.83
N GLY A 161 21.80 21.81 -6.50
CA GLY A 161 20.52 22.00 -5.84
C GLY A 161 19.92 20.70 -5.28
N ARG A 162 18.81 20.87 -4.53
CA ARG A 162 18.08 19.76 -3.93
C ARG A 162 17.35 18.95 -5.00
N LYS A 163 17.17 17.67 -4.74
CA LYS A 163 16.56 16.71 -5.68
C LYS A 163 15.31 16.09 -5.10
N LEU A 164 14.33 15.86 -5.96
CA LEU A 164 13.23 14.98 -5.65
C LEU A 164 13.61 13.55 -6.04
N LEU A 165 13.51 12.62 -5.11
CA LEU A 165 13.78 11.21 -5.34
C LEU A 165 12.47 10.54 -5.79
N ILE A 166 12.50 9.84 -6.92
CA ILE A 166 11.36 9.05 -7.43
C ILE A 166 11.81 7.61 -7.56
N GLY A 167 11.00 6.67 -7.07
CA GLY A 167 11.36 5.25 -7.16
C GLY A 167 10.28 4.32 -6.68
N SER A 168 10.61 3.04 -6.66
CA SER A 168 9.91 1.89 -6.12
C SER A 168 10.87 0.70 -6.18
N HIS A 169 10.38 -0.54 -6.26
CA HIS A 169 11.18 -1.75 -6.42
C HIS A 169 11.05 -2.35 -7.81
N SER A 170 11.93 -3.28 -8.19
CA SER A 170 11.86 -3.94 -9.49
C SER A 170 11.79 -5.46 -9.42
N GLU A 171 12.17 -6.07 -8.29
CA GLU A 171 11.92 -7.49 -8.05
C GLU A 171 10.43 -7.76 -7.88
N THR A 172 10.02 -9.03 -7.98
CA THR A 172 8.61 -9.42 -7.91
C THR A 172 8.41 -10.59 -6.96
N GLN A 173 7.20 -10.75 -6.43
CA GLN A 173 6.78 -12.02 -5.86
C GLN A 173 6.94 -13.16 -6.87
N SER A 174 6.96 -14.41 -6.39
CA SER A 174 7.07 -15.58 -7.26
C SER A 174 5.88 -15.69 -8.20
N HIS A 175 6.14 -15.71 -9.52
CA HIS A 175 5.12 -15.82 -10.57
C HIS A 175 4.03 -14.73 -10.47
N ALA A 176 4.45 -13.50 -10.22
CA ALA A 176 3.59 -12.34 -9.98
C ALA A 176 3.44 -11.43 -11.20
N GLY A 177 2.99 -10.21 -10.96
CA GLY A 177 2.76 -9.19 -11.97
C GLY A 177 4.04 -8.60 -12.54
N TRP A 178 3.86 -7.71 -13.51
CA TRP A 178 4.97 -7.04 -14.22
C TRP A 178 5.00 -5.53 -13.98
N LEU A 179 4.00 -5.02 -13.27
CA LEU A 179 3.84 -3.60 -12.96
C LEU A 179 4.10 -3.27 -11.49
N ASP A 180 3.87 -4.26 -10.62
CA ASP A 180 4.10 -4.16 -9.18
C ASP A 180 5.53 -3.68 -8.91
N GLY A 181 5.66 -2.48 -8.29
CA GLY A 181 6.92 -1.77 -8.08
C GLY A 181 7.61 -1.28 -9.35
N ALA A 182 7.80 -2.15 -10.33
CA ALA A 182 8.52 -1.89 -11.57
C ALA A 182 8.01 -0.63 -12.31
N MET A 183 6.70 -0.39 -12.28
CA MET A 183 6.09 0.80 -12.87
C MET A 183 6.62 2.09 -12.23
N GLY A 184 6.74 2.14 -10.91
CA GLY A 184 7.23 3.32 -10.19
C GLY A 184 8.68 3.65 -10.52
N VAL A 185 9.53 2.65 -10.69
CA VAL A 185 10.93 2.83 -11.12
C VAL A 185 11.00 3.42 -12.53
N ILE A 186 10.23 2.86 -13.48
CA ILE A 186 10.22 3.35 -14.87
C ILE A 186 9.56 4.72 -14.98
N TYR A 187 8.57 5.05 -14.11
CA TYR A 187 8.05 6.42 -14.00
C TYR A 187 9.15 7.39 -13.57
N GLY A 188 9.95 7.03 -12.54
CA GLY A 188 11.09 7.85 -12.12
C GLY A 188 12.06 8.13 -13.26
N LEU A 189 12.41 7.11 -14.05
CA LEU A 189 13.28 7.24 -15.23
C LEU A 189 12.68 8.16 -16.30
N GLU A 190 11.37 8.01 -16.62
CA GLU A 190 10.72 8.82 -17.64
C GLU A 190 10.56 10.29 -17.19
N VAL A 191 10.26 10.50 -15.89
CA VAL A 191 10.19 11.84 -15.30
C VAL A 191 11.57 12.52 -15.30
N ALA A 192 12.65 11.80 -14.98
CA ALA A 192 14.00 12.33 -15.03
C ALA A 192 14.41 12.78 -16.46
N ARG A 193 14.06 11.97 -17.48
CA ARG A 193 14.28 12.34 -18.90
C ARG A 193 13.47 13.55 -19.33
N THR A 194 12.28 13.71 -18.77
CA THR A 194 11.33 14.77 -19.17
C THR A 194 11.69 16.11 -18.53
N LEU A 195 12.17 16.10 -17.27
CA LEU A 195 12.54 17.31 -16.53
C LEU A 195 14.03 17.68 -16.69
N GLU A 196 14.85 16.76 -17.21
CA GLU A 196 16.30 16.90 -17.44
C GLU A 196 17.11 17.08 -16.14
N HIS A 197 16.60 17.83 -15.18
CA HIS A 197 17.26 18.12 -13.89
C HIS A 197 16.27 18.08 -12.72
N GLY A 198 16.82 17.91 -11.52
CA GLY A 198 16.05 17.94 -10.26
C GLY A 198 15.57 16.58 -9.78
N ILE A 199 15.75 15.51 -10.56
CA ILE A 199 15.24 14.18 -10.25
C ILE A 199 16.38 13.19 -10.04
N ASP A 200 16.37 12.53 -8.87
CA ASP A 200 17.08 11.28 -8.63
C ASP A 200 16.08 10.11 -8.78
N VAL A 201 16.56 8.96 -9.22
CA VAL A 201 15.74 7.74 -9.38
C VAL A 201 16.33 6.62 -8.53
N ALA A 202 15.45 5.82 -7.90
CA ALA A 202 15.86 4.63 -7.16
C ALA A 202 15.02 3.40 -7.54
N SER A 203 15.69 2.23 -7.62
CA SER A 203 15.04 0.93 -7.55
C SER A 203 15.52 0.25 -6.28
N TRP A 204 14.61 0.09 -5.31
CA TRP A 204 14.93 -0.49 -4.02
C TRP A 204 15.13 -2.00 -4.12
N ALA A 205 15.90 -2.56 -3.21
CA ALA A 205 16.15 -3.99 -3.13
C ALA A 205 15.26 -4.64 -2.08
N ASP A 206 14.61 -5.74 -2.45
CA ASP A 206 13.88 -6.63 -1.54
C ASP A 206 12.75 -5.94 -0.75
N GLU A 207 11.93 -5.15 -1.44
CA GLU A 207 10.67 -4.64 -0.90
C GLU A 207 9.75 -5.79 -0.53
N GLU A 208 9.62 -6.76 -1.45
CA GLU A 208 8.76 -7.94 -1.40
C GLU A 208 9.15 -8.97 -0.33
N GLY A 209 10.34 -8.79 0.26
CA GLY A 209 10.75 -9.52 1.43
C GLY A 209 11.15 -10.96 1.19
N HIS A 210 11.91 -11.25 0.15
CA HIS A 210 12.50 -12.57 -0.05
C HIS A 210 13.54 -12.91 1.02
N PHE A 211 14.26 -11.91 1.53
CA PHE A 211 15.20 -12.00 2.64
C PHE A 211 14.66 -11.24 3.86
N GLY A 212 14.26 -9.97 3.67
CA GLY A 212 13.72 -9.12 4.73
C GLY A 212 13.02 -7.91 4.14
N SER A 213 11.77 -7.65 4.53
CA SER A 213 10.93 -6.60 3.93
C SER A 213 11.61 -5.24 3.94
N PHE A 214 11.52 -4.51 2.81
CA PHE A 214 12.04 -3.15 2.63
C PHE A 214 13.55 -3.03 2.87
N LEU A 215 14.35 -4.05 2.54
CA LEU A 215 15.79 -4.03 2.82
C LEU A 215 16.48 -2.81 2.22
N GLY A 216 16.19 -2.50 0.96
CA GLY A 216 16.81 -1.42 0.21
C GLY A 216 16.50 -0.05 0.78
N SER A 217 15.23 0.29 0.91
CA SER A 217 14.80 1.60 1.45
C SER A 217 15.20 1.77 2.91
N ARG A 218 15.10 0.71 3.74
CA ARG A 218 15.56 0.73 5.14
C ARG A 218 17.08 0.94 5.22
N SER A 219 17.86 0.30 4.34
CA SER A 219 19.30 0.52 4.25
C SER A 219 19.60 1.98 3.92
N PHE A 220 18.95 2.53 2.90
CA PHE A 220 19.14 3.92 2.47
C PHE A 220 18.72 4.91 3.56
N CYS A 221 17.68 4.64 4.33
CA CYS A 221 17.25 5.46 5.46
C CYS A 221 18.08 5.27 6.74
N GLY A 222 19.10 4.42 6.75
CA GLY A 222 19.93 4.12 7.95
C GLY A 222 19.17 3.34 9.01
N LEU A 223 18.14 2.57 8.62
CA LEU A 223 17.27 1.78 9.49
C LEU A 223 17.57 0.27 9.45
N LEU A 224 18.60 -0.15 8.72
CA LEU A 224 18.99 -1.55 8.56
C LEU A 224 20.36 -1.80 9.19
N PRO A 225 20.45 -2.31 10.44
CA PRO A 225 21.71 -2.60 11.10
C PRO A 225 22.41 -3.81 10.49
N GLU A 226 23.75 -3.85 10.55
CA GLU A 226 24.57 -4.96 10.03
C GLU A 226 24.17 -6.33 10.63
N ALA A 227 23.85 -6.37 11.93
CA ALA A 227 23.45 -7.59 12.61
C ALA A 227 22.15 -8.19 12.04
N GLU A 228 21.24 -7.35 11.52
CA GLU A 228 20.04 -7.82 10.84
C GLU A 228 20.37 -8.40 9.45
N ILE A 229 21.27 -7.75 8.70
CA ILE A 229 21.78 -8.26 7.42
C ILE A 229 22.43 -9.63 7.61
N ASP A 230 23.24 -9.79 8.67
CA ASP A 230 23.89 -11.08 9.02
C ASP A 230 22.87 -12.16 9.37
N GLY A 231 21.72 -11.79 9.93
CA GLY A 231 20.65 -12.73 10.31
C GLY A 231 19.68 -13.06 9.19
N CYS A 232 19.59 -12.24 8.12
CA CYS A 232 18.65 -12.44 7.02
C CYS A 232 19.02 -13.66 6.17
N LYS A 233 17.97 -14.42 5.80
CA LYS A 233 18.06 -15.59 4.92
C LYS A 233 16.92 -15.60 3.92
N SER A 234 17.20 -16.11 2.73
CA SER A 234 16.18 -16.37 1.71
C SER A 234 15.05 -17.23 2.27
N ARG A 235 13.81 -16.78 2.08
CA ARG A 235 12.63 -17.55 2.47
C ARG A 235 12.40 -18.77 1.57
N GLY A 236 13.01 -18.79 0.37
CA GLY A 236 12.87 -19.87 -0.58
C GLY A 236 13.76 -21.05 -0.29
N ASP A 237 15.05 -20.83 -0.05
CA ASP A 237 16.09 -21.87 0.05
C ASP A 237 16.99 -21.73 1.30
N GLY A 238 16.79 -20.70 2.13
CA GLY A 238 17.58 -20.46 3.34
C GLY A 238 18.97 -19.86 3.09
N THR A 239 19.31 -19.47 1.86
CA THR A 239 20.59 -18.83 1.52
C THR A 239 20.78 -17.54 2.36
N PRO A 240 21.89 -17.36 3.09
CA PRO A 240 22.18 -16.13 3.82
C PRO A 240 22.27 -14.92 2.87
N LEU A 241 21.74 -13.77 3.29
CA LEU A 241 21.73 -12.53 2.49
C LEU A 241 23.15 -12.11 2.04
N ARG A 242 24.15 -12.20 2.94
CA ARG A 242 25.55 -11.89 2.58
C ARG A 242 26.05 -12.72 1.40
N ILE A 243 25.77 -14.02 1.41
CA ILE A 243 26.15 -14.93 0.31
C ILE A 243 25.44 -14.54 -0.98
N ALA A 244 24.14 -14.19 -0.91
CA ALA A 244 23.40 -13.75 -2.09
C ALA A 244 23.95 -12.43 -2.66
N LEU A 245 24.33 -11.46 -1.80
CA LEU A 245 24.96 -10.22 -2.21
C LEU A 245 26.35 -10.44 -2.84
N ASP A 246 27.17 -11.35 -2.29
CA ASP A 246 28.47 -11.70 -2.84
C ASP A 246 28.32 -12.34 -4.24
N HIS A 247 27.37 -13.28 -4.38
CA HIS A 247 27.07 -13.92 -5.68
C HIS A 247 26.53 -12.91 -6.71
N ALA A 248 25.77 -11.92 -6.27
CA ALA A 248 25.28 -10.83 -7.13
C ALA A 248 26.36 -9.80 -7.50
N GLY A 249 27.56 -9.88 -6.88
CA GLY A 249 28.64 -8.94 -7.09
C GLY A 249 28.40 -7.57 -6.39
N PHE A 250 27.53 -7.50 -5.41
CA PHE A 250 27.23 -6.30 -4.63
C PHE A 250 27.91 -6.32 -3.25
N GLY A 251 28.29 -7.50 -2.75
CA GLY A 251 28.99 -7.67 -1.48
C GLY A 251 30.25 -6.78 -1.36
N GLY A 252 30.45 -6.20 -0.19
CA GLY A 252 31.60 -5.33 0.09
C GLY A 252 31.54 -3.93 -0.52
N ARG A 253 30.54 -3.60 -1.33
CA ARG A 253 30.31 -2.22 -1.79
C ARG A 253 29.75 -1.36 -0.66
N PRO A 254 30.02 -0.02 -0.65
CA PRO A 254 29.36 0.87 0.28
C PRO A 254 27.85 0.88 0.05
N ARG A 255 27.08 0.97 1.14
CA ARG A 255 25.63 1.21 1.08
C ARG A 255 25.36 2.70 1.00
N ALA A 256 24.52 3.14 0.07
CA ALA A 256 24.10 4.52 -0.02
C ALA A 256 23.23 4.90 1.18
N LEU A 257 23.40 6.14 1.65
CA LEU A 257 22.59 6.71 2.72
C LEU A 257 21.91 7.98 2.24
N ILE A 258 20.68 8.20 2.70
CA ILE A 258 19.93 9.42 2.41
C ILE A 258 20.66 10.65 2.98
N ASP A 259 20.73 11.69 2.16
CA ASP A 259 21.10 13.04 2.60
C ASP A 259 19.85 13.93 2.61
N PRO A 260 19.24 14.19 3.78
CA PRO A 260 18.06 15.04 3.87
C PRO A 260 18.34 16.51 3.45
N GLY A 261 19.59 16.95 3.48
CA GLY A 261 19.99 18.28 2.98
C GLY A 261 19.90 18.37 1.45
N ARG A 262 20.17 17.27 0.76
CA ARG A 262 20.08 17.15 -0.70
C ARG A 262 18.70 16.66 -1.18
N THR A 263 18.07 15.74 -0.46
CA THR A 263 16.77 15.14 -0.85
C THR A 263 15.63 16.04 -0.42
N LEU A 264 14.89 16.60 -1.39
CA LEU A 264 13.72 17.45 -1.15
C LEU A 264 12.54 16.66 -0.60
N GLY A 265 12.36 15.44 -1.10
CA GLY A 265 11.32 14.50 -0.73
C GLY A 265 11.35 13.27 -1.63
N TYR A 266 10.38 12.39 -1.43
CA TYR A 266 10.23 11.14 -2.17
C TYR A 266 8.85 11.01 -2.80
N LEU A 267 8.78 10.55 -4.05
CA LEU A 267 7.55 10.19 -4.73
C LEU A 267 7.59 8.73 -5.20
N GLU A 268 6.49 8.03 -5.01
CA GLU A 268 6.30 6.68 -5.50
C GLU A 268 4.99 6.55 -6.28
N ALA A 269 5.03 5.91 -7.44
CA ALA A 269 3.85 5.51 -8.18
C ALA A 269 3.71 4.00 -8.12
N HIS A 270 2.48 3.54 -7.98
CA HIS A 270 2.19 2.11 -7.90
C HIS A 270 0.84 1.77 -8.55
N ILE A 271 0.60 0.52 -8.86
CA ILE A 271 -0.75 0.02 -9.12
C ILE A 271 -1.51 -0.03 -7.79
N GLU A 272 -2.84 0.08 -7.83
CA GLU A 272 -3.65 0.05 -6.59
C GLU A 272 -3.56 -1.28 -5.83
N GLN A 273 -3.28 -2.37 -6.53
CA GLN A 273 -3.34 -3.75 -6.01
C GLN A 273 -4.73 -4.13 -5.45
N GLY A 274 -5.76 -3.42 -5.88
CA GLY A 274 -7.14 -3.57 -5.47
C GLY A 274 -8.09 -3.06 -6.54
N GLY A 275 -9.40 -3.26 -6.36
CA GLY A 275 -10.41 -2.95 -7.37
C GLY A 275 -11.13 -1.61 -7.17
N TYR A 276 -10.77 -0.82 -6.16
CA TYR A 276 -11.57 0.37 -5.81
C TYR A 276 -11.59 1.43 -6.92
N LEU A 277 -10.44 1.71 -7.55
CA LEU A 277 -10.37 2.70 -8.64
C LEU A 277 -11.16 2.21 -9.87
N GLU A 278 -10.97 0.96 -10.27
CA GLU A 278 -11.68 0.39 -11.42
C GLU A 278 -13.19 0.34 -11.19
N ASP A 279 -13.65 -0.17 -10.05
CA ASP A 279 -15.06 -0.28 -9.68
C ASP A 279 -15.78 1.08 -9.66
N ASN A 280 -15.07 2.12 -9.25
CA ASN A 280 -15.59 3.50 -9.21
C ASN A 280 -15.28 4.31 -10.46
N LYS A 281 -14.68 3.70 -11.50
CA LYS A 281 -14.31 4.35 -12.78
C LYS A 281 -13.36 5.55 -12.56
N LEU A 282 -12.51 5.47 -11.56
CA LEU A 282 -11.48 6.44 -11.24
C LEU A 282 -10.17 6.02 -11.91
N ARG A 283 -9.30 6.99 -12.18
CA ARG A 283 -8.05 6.76 -12.91
C ARG A 283 -6.80 7.03 -12.07
N ILE A 284 -6.92 7.87 -11.03
CA ILE A 284 -5.81 8.23 -10.14
C ILE A 284 -6.26 8.14 -8.69
N GLY A 285 -5.48 7.41 -7.89
CA GLY A 285 -5.55 7.42 -6.43
C GLY A 285 -4.43 8.29 -5.85
N VAL A 286 -4.77 9.29 -5.05
CA VAL A 286 -3.79 10.07 -4.28
C VAL A 286 -3.67 9.44 -2.91
N VAL A 287 -2.53 8.84 -2.61
CA VAL A 287 -2.37 8.08 -1.37
C VAL A 287 -2.24 9.02 -0.17
N THR A 288 -3.10 8.82 0.82
CA THR A 288 -3.13 9.65 2.04
C THR A 288 -2.30 9.08 3.17
N ALA A 289 -2.28 7.75 3.27
CA ALA A 289 -1.54 7.00 4.28
C ALA A 289 -1.32 5.56 3.82
N ILE A 290 -0.32 4.90 4.35
CA ILE A 290 -0.08 3.47 4.22
C ILE A 290 -0.49 2.79 5.52
N VAL A 291 -1.18 1.65 5.43
CA VAL A 291 -1.68 0.91 6.60
C VAL A 291 -0.55 0.41 7.51
N GLY A 292 -0.81 0.40 8.81
CA GLY A 292 -0.09 -0.42 9.75
C GLY A 292 -0.60 -1.86 9.71
N SER A 293 0.26 -2.80 10.06
CA SER A 293 -0.04 -4.23 10.10
C SER A 293 0.47 -4.85 11.38
N HIS A 294 -0.39 -5.57 12.10
CA HIS A 294 -0.02 -6.38 13.26
C HIS A 294 -0.19 -7.85 12.91
N ARG A 295 0.83 -8.67 13.18
CA ARG A 295 0.86 -10.10 12.85
C ARG A 295 1.14 -10.94 14.07
N PHE A 296 0.28 -11.93 14.31
CA PHE A 296 0.30 -12.76 15.50
C PHE A 296 0.37 -14.24 15.15
N ARG A 297 1.09 -14.98 16.00
CA ARG A 297 1.06 -16.43 16.08
C ARG A 297 0.31 -16.81 17.35
N ILE A 298 -0.74 -17.61 17.22
CA ILE A 298 -1.59 -18.04 18.32
C ILE A 298 -1.50 -19.56 18.39
N VAL A 299 -1.02 -20.07 19.51
CA VAL A 299 -0.74 -21.51 19.74
C VAL A 299 -1.70 -22.04 20.78
N PHE A 300 -2.31 -23.18 20.49
CA PHE A 300 -3.26 -23.89 21.33
C PHE A 300 -2.64 -25.20 21.78
N GLU A 301 -2.57 -25.44 23.09
CA GLU A 301 -2.01 -26.63 23.72
C GLU A 301 -3.13 -27.38 24.41
N GLY A 302 -3.44 -28.58 23.95
CA GLY A 302 -4.43 -29.49 24.47
C GLY A 302 -3.77 -30.80 24.92
N ALA A 303 -4.48 -31.92 24.67
CA ALA A 303 -3.97 -33.26 24.96
C ALA A 303 -4.35 -34.22 23.82
N GLN A 304 -3.33 -34.73 23.14
CA GLN A 304 -3.51 -35.76 22.11
C GLN A 304 -4.13 -37.01 22.70
N ASN A 305 -5.13 -37.59 22.03
CA ASN A 305 -5.77 -38.83 22.42
C ASN A 305 -6.47 -39.53 21.27
N HIS A 306 -6.99 -40.73 21.48
CA HIS A 306 -7.73 -41.51 20.49
C HIS A 306 -9.09 -40.83 20.17
N ALA A 307 -9.37 -40.56 18.90
CA ALA A 307 -10.58 -39.81 18.48
C ALA A 307 -11.89 -40.54 18.79
N GLY A 308 -11.94 -41.88 18.72
CA GLY A 308 -13.14 -42.67 18.94
C GLY A 308 -13.41 -43.02 20.40
N THR A 309 -12.39 -43.22 21.23
CA THR A 309 -12.55 -43.69 22.61
C THR A 309 -12.49 -42.60 23.67
N THR A 310 -11.99 -41.40 23.33
CA THR A 310 -11.94 -40.28 24.26
C THR A 310 -13.31 -39.57 24.28
N ARG A 311 -14.01 -39.68 25.43
CA ARG A 311 -15.31 -39.03 25.59
C ARG A 311 -15.23 -37.52 25.46
N MET A 312 -16.25 -36.89 24.85
CA MET A 312 -16.27 -35.43 24.61
C MET A 312 -16.03 -34.60 25.88
N ALA A 313 -16.61 -35.02 27.02
CA ALA A 313 -16.53 -34.29 28.29
C ALA A 313 -15.11 -34.16 28.87
N VAL A 314 -14.15 -34.99 28.44
CA VAL A 314 -12.78 -35.01 28.99
C VAL A 314 -11.72 -34.56 27.95
N ARG A 315 -12.16 -34.21 26.73
CA ARG A 315 -11.24 -33.79 25.66
C ARG A 315 -10.61 -32.45 25.96
N LYS A 316 -9.31 -32.38 25.72
CA LYS A 316 -8.54 -31.13 25.59
C LYS A 316 -8.11 -31.00 24.15
N ASP A 317 -9.09 -30.72 23.30
CA ASP A 317 -8.96 -30.69 21.83
C ASP A 317 -8.49 -29.31 21.36
N ALA A 318 -7.20 -29.22 20.98
CA ALA A 318 -6.59 -27.96 20.51
C ALA A 318 -7.23 -27.44 19.21
N GLY A 319 -7.69 -28.35 18.34
CA GLY A 319 -8.37 -27.97 17.09
C GLY A 319 -9.73 -27.31 17.35
N VAL A 320 -10.53 -27.86 18.27
CA VAL A 320 -11.81 -27.25 18.70
C VAL A 320 -11.59 -25.91 19.37
N ALA A 321 -10.55 -25.78 20.20
CA ALA A 321 -10.19 -24.52 20.84
C ALA A 321 -9.84 -23.44 19.79
N LEU A 322 -9.03 -23.80 18.78
CA LEU A 322 -8.69 -22.89 17.65
C LEU A 322 -9.93 -22.47 16.87
N VAL A 323 -10.79 -23.40 16.46
CA VAL A 323 -11.98 -23.08 15.66
C VAL A 323 -12.92 -22.12 16.39
N ARG A 324 -13.16 -22.34 17.70
CA ARG A 324 -13.96 -21.44 18.53
C ARG A 324 -13.33 -20.06 18.65
N PHE A 325 -12.04 -20.01 18.93
CA PHE A 325 -11.30 -18.76 19.01
C PHE A 325 -11.37 -17.96 17.69
N ALA A 326 -11.15 -18.63 16.55
CA ALA A 326 -11.27 -18.00 15.25
C ALA A 326 -12.68 -17.46 15.00
N SER A 327 -13.73 -18.23 15.36
CA SER A 327 -15.13 -17.75 15.29
C SER A 327 -15.33 -16.49 16.13
N ASP A 328 -14.87 -16.48 17.37
CA ASP A 328 -14.98 -15.32 18.27
C ASP A 328 -14.28 -14.08 17.71
N VAL A 329 -13.11 -14.24 17.08
CA VAL A 329 -12.40 -13.15 16.40
C VAL A 329 -13.27 -12.58 15.29
N TYR A 330 -13.80 -13.42 14.39
CA TYR A 330 -14.62 -12.97 13.25
C TYR A 330 -15.98 -12.39 13.66
N ASP A 331 -16.49 -12.73 14.85
CA ASP A 331 -17.72 -12.17 15.43
C ASP A 331 -17.50 -10.81 16.10
N ARG A 332 -16.31 -10.58 16.70
CA ARG A 332 -16.03 -9.37 17.50
C ARG A 332 -15.31 -8.27 16.72
N PHE A 333 -14.39 -8.61 15.86
CA PHE A 333 -13.61 -7.64 15.09
C PHE A 333 -14.47 -6.67 14.27
N PRO A 334 -15.58 -7.07 13.60
CA PRO A 334 -16.44 -6.14 12.87
C PRO A 334 -17.00 -4.98 13.70
N ARG A 335 -17.13 -5.16 15.03
CA ARG A 335 -17.67 -4.15 15.93
C ARG A 335 -16.65 -3.07 16.33
N LEU A 336 -15.37 -3.37 16.17
CA LEU A 336 -14.23 -2.52 16.54
C LEU A 336 -13.51 -1.96 15.32
N ALA A 337 -13.74 -2.57 14.17
CA ALA A 337 -13.11 -2.25 12.90
C ALA A 337 -13.54 -0.87 12.38
N GLY A 338 -12.61 -0.18 11.74
CA GLY A 338 -12.91 0.98 10.89
C GLY A 338 -13.44 0.55 9.51
N PRO A 339 -13.86 1.50 8.68
CA PRO A 339 -14.48 1.19 7.37
C PRO A 339 -13.49 0.55 6.37
N ARG A 340 -12.21 0.60 6.63
CA ARG A 340 -11.14 0.04 5.78
C ARG A 340 -10.24 -0.97 6.51
N THR A 341 -10.61 -1.37 7.71
CA THR A 341 -9.90 -2.42 8.44
C THR A 341 -10.05 -3.73 7.71
N VAL A 342 -8.95 -4.45 7.52
CA VAL A 342 -8.95 -5.82 6.99
C VAL A 342 -8.22 -6.74 7.94
N TRP A 343 -8.63 -8.01 7.99
CA TRP A 343 -7.95 -9.06 8.74
C TRP A 343 -7.99 -10.39 8.01
N THR A 344 -7.00 -11.23 8.29
CA THR A 344 -6.84 -12.51 7.61
C THR A 344 -6.26 -13.55 8.56
N THR A 345 -6.86 -14.76 8.57
CA THR A 345 -6.23 -15.97 9.08
C THR A 345 -5.43 -16.59 7.93
N GLY A 346 -4.12 -16.35 7.93
CA GLY A 346 -3.24 -16.74 6.81
C GLY A 346 -2.83 -18.21 6.83
N GLN A 347 -2.83 -18.83 8.03
CA GLN A 347 -2.43 -20.22 8.20
C GLN A 347 -3.14 -20.84 9.39
N ILE A 348 -3.54 -22.10 9.26
CA ILE A 348 -4.00 -22.95 10.34
C ILE A 348 -3.27 -24.30 10.22
N SER A 349 -2.79 -24.82 11.35
CA SER A 349 -2.23 -26.15 11.41
C SER A 349 -2.72 -26.90 12.66
N LEU A 350 -2.83 -28.23 12.56
CA LEU A 350 -3.18 -29.13 13.64
C LEU A 350 -2.06 -30.16 13.83
N ASP A 351 -1.71 -30.44 15.07
CA ASP A 351 -0.72 -31.46 15.42
C ASP A 351 -1.37 -32.63 16.19
N PRO A 352 -1.24 -33.88 15.68
CA PRO A 352 -0.49 -34.33 14.52
C PRO A 352 -1.26 -34.28 13.19
N GLY A 353 -2.47 -33.72 13.10
CA GLY A 353 -3.23 -33.59 11.87
C GLY A 353 -3.76 -34.90 11.27
N ALA A 354 -4.08 -35.87 12.11
CA ALA A 354 -4.58 -37.19 11.72
C ALA A 354 -6.05 -37.41 12.09
N PRO A 355 -6.90 -38.00 11.20
CA PRO A 355 -8.36 -38.13 11.43
C PRO A 355 -8.75 -38.92 12.65
N SER A 356 -7.91 -39.88 13.09
CA SER A 356 -8.19 -40.77 14.23
C SER A 356 -7.62 -40.26 15.55
N ILE A 357 -7.11 -39.04 15.60
CA ILE A 357 -6.44 -38.46 16.75
C ILE A 357 -7.11 -37.16 17.14
N VAL A 358 -7.39 -36.95 18.43
CA VAL A 358 -7.73 -35.63 19.01
C VAL A 358 -6.47 -34.79 18.99
N PRO A 359 -6.44 -33.63 18.31
CA PRO A 359 -5.24 -32.79 18.22
C PRO A 359 -4.75 -32.34 19.60
N GLY A 360 -3.47 -32.61 19.91
CA GLY A 360 -2.78 -32.12 21.10
C GLY A 360 -2.28 -30.68 20.92
N GLY A 361 -2.00 -30.26 19.68
CA GLY A 361 -1.56 -28.93 19.30
C GLY A 361 -2.35 -28.35 18.15
N ALA A 362 -2.49 -27.02 18.13
CA ALA A 362 -2.96 -26.28 16.98
C ALA A 362 -2.29 -24.90 16.93
N GLU A 363 -2.15 -24.34 15.73
CA GLU A 363 -1.57 -23.02 15.52
C GLU A 363 -2.37 -22.23 14.49
N MET A 364 -2.52 -20.94 14.71
CA MET A 364 -3.12 -19.97 13.79
C MET A 364 -2.17 -18.79 13.59
N VAL A 365 -1.90 -18.42 12.35
CA VAL A 365 -1.25 -17.15 11.98
C VAL A 365 -2.34 -16.17 11.57
N PHE A 366 -2.40 -15.05 12.26
CA PHE A 366 -3.44 -14.04 12.10
C PHE A 366 -2.82 -12.65 11.92
N GLN A 367 -3.42 -11.84 11.04
CA GLN A 367 -3.03 -10.45 10.85
C GLN A 367 -4.24 -9.54 10.68
N PHE A 368 -4.06 -8.26 11.02
CA PHE A 368 -5.00 -7.19 10.69
C PHE A 368 -4.26 -5.92 10.33
N ARG A 369 -4.93 -5.06 9.57
CA ARG A 369 -4.37 -3.81 9.03
C ARG A 369 -5.39 -2.68 9.12
N ASP A 370 -4.91 -1.48 9.44
CA ASP A 370 -5.67 -0.23 9.40
C ASP A 370 -4.73 0.97 9.27
N THR A 371 -5.26 2.13 8.87
CA THR A 371 -4.54 3.40 8.87
C THR A 371 -4.65 4.16 10.18
N ASP A 372 -5.59 3.79 11.05
CA ASP A 372 -5.79 4.41 12.37
C ASP A 372 -5.09 3.60 13.47
N PRO A 373 -4.02 4.14 14.10
CA PRO A 373 -3.35 3.49 15.21
C PRO A 373 -4.28 3.13 16.38
N ALA A 374 -5.34 3.92 16.61
CA ALA A 374 -6.28 3.65 17.67
C ALA A 374 -7.17 2.44 17.36
N VAL A 375 -7.51 2.22 16.08
CA VAL A 375 -8.19 0.99 15.64
C VAL A 375 -7.28 -0.21 15.85
N LEU A 376 -6.02 -0.15 15.42
CA LEU A 376 -5.05 -1.22 15.60
C LEU A 376 -4.84 -1.58 17.08
N ALA A 377 -4.76 -0.58 17.94
CA ALA A 377 -4.63 -0.78 19.40
C ALA A 377 -5.85 -1.52 19.96
N ARG A 378 -7.07 -1.06 19.65
CA ARG A 378 -8.32 -1.70 20.11
C ARG A 378 -8.45 -3.15 19.65
N LEU A 379 -8.08 -3.43 18.40
CA LEU A 379 -8.10 -4.79 17.85
C LEU A 379 -7.07 -5.69 18.54
N THR A 380 -5.89 -5.15 18.90
CA THR A 380 -4.88 -5.89 19.68
C THR A 380 -5.40 -6.22 21.07
N GLU A 381 -5.97 -5.24 21.78
CA GLU A 381 -6.56 -5.43 23.11
C GLU A 381 -7.68 -6.49 23.09
N GLU A 382 -8.55 -6.45 22.08
CA GLU A 382 -9.61 -7.46 21.92
C GLU A 382 -9.03 -8.85 21.66
N LEU A 383 -7.99 -8.97 20.83
CA LEU A 383 -7.34 -10.25 20.54
C LEU A 383 -6.72 -10.84 21.82
N GLU A 384 -6.07 -10.03 22.65
CA GLU A 384 -5.52 -10.42 23.95
C GLU A 384 -6.62 -10.83 24.94
N SER A 385 -7.75 -10.10 24.95
CA SER A 385 -8.94 -10.44 25.76
C SER A 385 -9.51 -11.80 25.36
N LEU A 386 -9.61 -12.09 24.05
CA LEU A 386 -10.03 -13.39 23.54
C LEU A 386 -9.09 -14.51 23.94
N VAL A 387 -7.77 -14.27 23.94
CA VAL A 387 -6.79 -15.25 24.45
C VAL A 387 -7.00 -15.51 25.94
N ALA A 388 -7.22 -14.48 26.75
CA ALA A 388 -7.52 -14.61 28.16
C ALA A 388 -8.81 -15.41 28.40
N GLN A 389 -9.86 -15.17 27.61
CA GLN A 389 -11.12 -15.94 27.66
C GLN A 389 -10.91 -17.40 27.23
N ALA A 390 -10.17 -17.66 26.16
CA ALA A 390 -9.90 -19.02 25.67
C ALA A 390 -9.11 -19.85 26.70
N ASN A 391 -8.27 -19.21 27.50
CA ASN A 391 -7.52 -19.84 28.60
C ASN A 391 -8.40 -20.29 29.80
N GLN A 392 -9.68 -19.90 29.84
CA GLN A 392 -10.65 -20.45 30.81
C GLN A 392 -11.17 -21.83 30.37
N GLY A 393 -10.89 -22.22 29.13
CA GLY A 393 -11.25 -23.51 28.56
C GLY A 393 -10.24 -24.62 28.92
N PRO A 394 -10.41 -25.84 28.36
CA PRO A 394 -9.57 -26.99 28.68
C PRO A 394 -8.17 -26.96 28.05
N CYS A 395 -7.93 -26.06 27.08
CA CYS A 395 -6.64 -25.91 26.39
C CYS A 395 -5.94 -24.63 26.83
N ARG A 396 -4.60 -24.66 26.88
CA ARG A 396 -3.80 -23.44 27.07
C ARG A 396 -3.65 -22.72 25.74
N VAL A 397 -3.80 -21.39 25.73
CA VAL A 397 -3.62 -20.55 24.55
C VAL A 397 -2.53 -19.53 24.81
N ARG A 398 -1.59 -19.42 23.87
CA ARG A 398 -0.53 -18.41 23.88
C ARG A 398 -0.59 -17.58 22.61
N ILE A 399 -0.27 -16.30 22.74
CA ILE A 399 -0.16 -15.35 21.64
C ILE A 399 1.24 -14.77 21.63
N ALA A 400 1.81 -14.62 20.44
CA ALA A 400 3.05 -13.89 20.20
C ALA A 400 2.90 -13.01 18.98
N GLU A 401 3.15 -11.72 19.13
CA GLU A 401 3.32 -10.82 17.99
C GLU A 401 4.71 -11.05 17.41
N PHE A 402 4.78 -11.30 16.09
CA PHE A 402 6.07 -11.57 15.43
C PHE A 402 6.41 -10.53 14.37
N ALA A 403 5.46 -9.65 13.99
CA ALA A 403 5.72 -8.51 13.12
C ALA A 403 4.70 -7.40 13.38
N ARG A 404 5.18 -6.16 13.35
CA ARG A 404 4.38 -4.94 13.48
C ARG A 404 4.92 -3.87 12.56
N SER A 405 4.02 -3.17 11.84
CA SER A 405 4.31 -1.88 11.22
C SER A 405 3.30 -0.85 11.70
N VAL A 406 3.75 0.38 11.86
CA VAL A 406 2.86 1.51 12.20
C VAL A 406 2.30 2.14 10.92
N PRO A 407 1.07 2.68 10.95
CA PRO A 407 0.55 3.44 9.83
C PRO A 407 1.43 4.67 9.55
N GLN A 408 1.68 4.94 8.27
CA GLN A 408 2.49 6.07 7.86
C GLN A 408 1.67 7.03 7.00
N SER A 409 1.49 8.28 7.45
CA SER A 409 0.83 9.31 6.67
C SER A 409 1.76 9.87 5.59
N MET A 410 1.23 10.11 4.40
CA MET A 410 1.93 10.84 3.35
C MET A 410 1.90 12.34 3.62
N ASP A 411 2.90 13.07 3.09
CA ASP A 411 2.99 14.52 3.28
C ASP A 411 1.79 15.26 2.66
N ASN A 412 1.17 16.16 3.43
CA ASN A 412 -0.02 16.88 3.00
C ASN A 412 0.25 17.84 1.83
N GLY A 413 1.44 18.44 1.76
CA GLY A 413 1.85 19.29 0.64
C GLY A 413 1.93 18.50 -0.65
N PHE A 414 2.59 17.34 -0.60
CA PHE A 414 2.71 16.42 -1.75
C PHE A 414 1.34 15.89 -2.18
N GLN A 415 0.49 15.46 -1.24
CA GLN A 415 -0.88 15.08 -1.55
C GLN A 415 -1.65 16.19 -2.26
N ASN A 416 -1.53 17.45 -1.82
CA ASN A 416 -2.20 18.59 -2.44
C ASN A 416 -1.73 18.81 -3.87
N VAL A 417 -0.42 18.77 -4.12
CA VAL A 417 0.16 18.92 -5.47
C VAL A 417 -0.30 17.79 -6.37
N ILE A 418 -0.20 16.52 -5.94
CA ILE A 418 -0.65 15.36 -6.73
C ILE A 418 -2.16 15.49 -7.03
N THR A 419 -2.99 15.85 -6.04
CA THR A 419 -4.43 16.06 -6.23
C THR A 419 -4.71 17.13 -7.29
N GLN A 420 -3.99 18.26 -7.24
CA GLN A 420 -4.16 19.34 -8.20
C GLN A 420 -3.75 18.92 -9.63
N MET A 421 -2.69 18.14 -9.76
CA MET A 421 -2.25 17.65 -11.08
C MET A 421 -3.18 16.56 -11.61
N ALA A 422 -3.68 15.67 -10.74
CA ALA A 422 -4.70 14.68 -11.09
C ALA A 422 -5.99 15.36 -11.57
N GLU A 423 -6.50 16.37 -10.85
CA GLU A 423 -7.68 17.14 -11.30
C GLU A 423 -7.45 17.82 -12.65
N HIS A 424 -6.24 18.31 -12.91
CA HIS A 424 -5.92 18.94 -14.18
C HIS A 424 -5.90 17.94 -15.34
N ARG A 425 -5.32 16.74 -15.16
CA ARG A 425 -5.15 15.72 -16.22
C ARG A 425 -6.35 14.78 -16.37
N ALA A 426 -7.09 14.56 -15.29
CA ALA A 426 -8.24 13.67 -15.21
C ALA A 426 -9.33 14.29 -14.33
N PRO A 427 -10.01 15.36 -14.79
CA PRO A 427 -11.00 16.10 -13.98
C PRO A 427 -12.09 15.20 -13.44
N GLY A 428 -12.27 15.18 -12.10
CA GLY A 428 -13.26 14.35 -11.41
C GLY A 428 -13.00 12.85 -11.44
N LEU A 429 -11.89 12.37 -12.02
CA LEU A 429 -11.55 10.95 -12.12
C LEU A 429 -10.41 10.55 -11.16
N HIS A 430 -10.30 11.23 -10.04
CA HIS A 430 -9.31 10.93 -9.00
C HIS A 430 -9.95 10.93 -7.61
N VAL A 431 -9.24 10.34 -6.64
CA VAL A 431 -9.70 10.27 -5.25
C VAL A 431 -8.50 10.24 -4.29
N ARG A 432 -8.67 10.79 -3.09
CA ARG A 432 -7.75 10.55 -1.98
C ARG A 432 -8.12 9.26 -1.27
N MET A 433 -7.15 8.36 -1.13
CA MET A 433 -7.37 7.05 -0.54
C MET A 433 -6.13 6.54 0.19
N PRO A 434 -6.26 5.68 1.21
CA PRO A 434 -5.11 5.02 1.80
C PRO A 434 -4.64 3.84 0.94
N SER A 435 -3.37 3.43 1.12
CA SER A 435 -2.88 2.13 0.66
C SER A 435 -3.21 1.04 1.67
N GLY A 436 -3.73 -0.09 1.20
CA GLY A 436 -3.90 -1.33 1.96
C GLY A 436 -2.65 -2.22 1.98
N ALA A 437 -1.65 -1.91 1.14
CA ALA A 437 -0.36 -2.58 1.06
C ALA A 437 0.76 -1.72 1.66
N GLY A 438 1.90 -2.35 2.01
CA GLY A 438 3.13 -1.63 2.35
C GLY A 438 3.83 -1.16 1.08
N HIS A 439 4.64 -0.09 1.17
CA HIS A 439 5.44 0.45 0.07
C HIS A 439 6.71 1.09 0.63
N ASP A 440 7.74 1.26 -0.19
CA ASP A 440 8.97 1.93 0.23
C ASP A 440 8.74 3.36 0.73
N ALA A 441 7.70 4.03 0.22
CA ALA A 441 7.30 5.36 0.69
C ALA A 441 7.03 5.44 2.19
N GLN A 442 6.58 4.34 2.85
CA GLN A 442 6.40 4.34 4.31
C GLN A 442 7.74 4.47 5.06
N VAL A 443 8.80 3.91 4.50
CA VAL A 443 10.14 3.96 5.08
C VAL A 443 10.78 5.33 4.81
N LEU A 444 10.67 5.83 3.58
CA LEU A 444 11.21 7.13 3.19
C LEU A 444 10.52 8.27 3.96
N ALA A 445 9.22 8.14 4.26
CA ALA A 445 8.44 9.13 5.03
C ALA A 445 8.94 9.34 6.46
N GLU A 446 9.74 8.42 7.02
CA GLU A 446 10.43 8.62 8.29
C GLU A 446 11.59 9.64 8.21
N ARG A 447 12.06 9.97 7.02
CA ARG A 447 13.26 10.80 6.79
C ARG A 447 12.97 12.09 6.03
N VAL A 448 12.07 12.02 5.04
CA VAL A 448 11.76 13.15 4.14
C VAL A 448 10.26 13.19 3.81
N PRO A 449 9.69 14.34 3.45
CA PRO A 449 8.33 14.41 2.93
C PRO A 449 8.13 13.41 1.80
N SER A 450 7.10 12.57 1.89
CA SER A 450 6.84 11.52 0.90
C SER A 450 5.41 11.54 0.42
N GLY A 451 5.20 11.20 -0.85
CA GLY A 451 3.89 11.12 -1.48
C GLY A 451 3.80 9.93 -2.44
N MET A 452 2.57 9.47 -2.65
CA MET A 452 2.32 8.36 -3.58
C MET A 452 1.09 8.63 -4.44
N LEU A 453 1.08 8.04 -5.64
CA LEU A 453 -0.11 7.93 -6.46
C LEU A 453 -0.33 6.49 -6.94
N PHE A 454 -1.61 6.14 -7.13
CA PHE A 454 -2.04 4.88 -7.71
C PHE A 454 -2.66 5.06 -9.08
N VAL A 455 -2.47 4.04 -9.93
CA VAL A 455 -3.28 3.78 -11.13
C VAL A 455 -4.12 2.51 -10.91
N PRO A 456 -5.25 2.32 -11.63
CA PRO A 456 -6.12 1.16 -11.45
C PRO A 456 -5.43 -0.16 -11.76
N SER A 457 -5.77 -1.21 -11.00
CA SER A 457 -5.46 -2.61 -11.32
C SER A 457 -6.68 -3.23 -12.01
N ILE A 458 -6.52 -3.89 -13.16
CA ILE A 458 -7.60 -4.60 -13.86
C ILE A 458 -8.10 -5.75 -12.97
N ALA A 459 -9.39 -5.78 -12.71
CA ALA A 459 -10.06 -6.71 -11.80
C ALA A 459 -9.48 -6.74 -10.38
N GLY A 460 -8.75 -5.71 -9.97
CA GLY A 460 -8.08 -5.63 -8.66
C GLY A 460 -6.99 -6.68 -8.44
N VAL A 461 -6.49 -7.31 -9.50
CA VAL A 461 -5.50 -8.40 -9.41
C VAL A 461 -4.12 -7.84 -9.13
N SER A 462 -3.44 -8.40 -8.12
CA SER A 462 -2.01 -8.21 -7.85
C SER A 462 -1.39 -9.49 -7.27
N HIS A 463 -0.06 -9.60 -7.24
CA HIS A 463 0.70 -10.80 -6.83
C HIS A 463 0.30 -12.05 -7.62
N HIS A 464 -0.08 -11.87 -8.87
CA HIS A 464 -0.48 -12.93 -9.80
C HIS A 464 0.02 -12.59 -11.20
N TRP A 465 0.39 -13.60 -11.98
CA TRP A 465 0.94 -13.43 -13.33
C TRP A 465 -0.02 -12.74 -14.32
N SER A 466 -1.32 -12.67 -14.03
CA SER A 466 -2.32 -11.96 -14.85
C SER A 466 -2.57 -10.51 -14.43
N GLU A 467 -1.79 -9.99 -13.49
CA GLU A 467 -1.83 -8.58 -13.10
C GLU A 467 -1.61 -7.69 -14.32
N ASP A 468 -2.46 -6.66 -14.45
CA ASP A 468 -2.36 -5.73 -15.56
C ASP A 468 -3.03 -4.38 -15.24
N THR A 469 -2.69 -3.36 -16.03
CA THR A 469 -3.26 -2.02 -16.01
C THR A 469 -3.40 -1.53 -17.45
N LYS A 470 -4.44 -0.74 -17.74
CA LYS A 470 -4.61 -0.17 -19.08
C LYS A 470 -3.45 0.76 -19.42
N ALA A 471 -2.90 0.61 -20.64
CA ALA A 471 -1.78 1.45 -21.10
C ALA A 471 -2.05 2.96 -20.96
N ASP A 472 -3.30 3.40 -21.22
CA ASP A 472 -3.72 4.79 -21.07
C ASP A 472 -3.69 5.26 -19.60
N ASP A 473 -3.92 4.37 -18.62
CA ASP A 473 -3.84 4.70 -17.20
C ASP A 473 -2.39 4.72 -16.73
N ILE A 474 -1.53 3.84 -17.25
CA ILE A 474 -0.08 3.88 -17.03
C ILE A 474 0.50 5.22 -17.52
N VAL A 475 0.18 5.60 -18.74
CA VAL A 475 0.66 6.88 -19.34
C VAL A 475 0.12 8.08 -18.57
N LEU A 476 -1.17 8.07 -18.20
CA LEU A 476 -1.77 9.15 -17.41
C LEU A 476 -1.12 9.28 -16.03
N GLY A 477 -0.89 8.17 -15.33
CA GLY A 477 -0.24 8.17 -14.03
C GLY A 477 1.16 8.77 -14.07
N CYS A 478 1.97 8.40 -15.09
CA CYS A 478 3.30 8.96 -15.30
C CYS A 478 3.24 10.49 -15.62
N GLN A 479 2.27 10.90 -16.41
CA GLN A 479 2.08 12.33 -16.72
C GLN A 479 1.70 13.15 -15.47
N VAL A 480 0.81 12.62 -14.61
CA VAL A 480 0.46 13.24 -13.33
C VAL A 480 1.68 13.30 -12.41
N MET A 481 2.50 12.24 -12.37
CA MET A 481 3.73 12.20 -11.60
C MET A 481 4.75 13.26 -12.08
N ALA A 482 4.93 13.42 -13.38
CA ALA A 482 5.83 14.44 -13.95
C ALA A 482 5.37 15.87 -13.62
N ASP A 483 4.08 16.14 -13.75
CA ASP A 483 3.51 17.44 -13.38
C ASP A 483 3.65 17.70 -11.86
N ALA A 484 3.42 16.68 -11.03
CA ALA A 484 3.57 16.79 -9.57
C ALA A 484 5.03 17.01 -9.17
N ALA A 485 5.98 16.30 -9.79
CA ALA A 485 7.40 16.48 -9.56
C ALA A 485 7.87 17.89 -9.90
N ALA A 486 7.46 18.42 -11.08
CA ALA A 486 7.75 19.81 -11.46
C ALA A 486 7.15 20.81 -10.47
N GLY A 487 5.91 20.57 -10.01
CA GLY A 487 5.25 21.42 -9.02
C GLY A 487 5.96 21.43 -7.67
N ILE A 488 6.42 20.27 -7.17
CA ILE A 488 7.15 20.14 -5.91
C ILE A 488 8.54 20.81 -6.01
N LEU A 489 9.27 20.59 -7.10
CA LEU A 489 10.56 21.23 -7.35
C LEU A 489 10.47 22.76 -7.39
N ALA A 490 9.35 23.30 -7.88
CA ALA A 490 9.13 24.76 -7.92
C ALA A 490 8.81 25.36 -6.54
N LEU A 491 8.48 24.54 -5.53
CA LEU A 491 8.19 24.99 -4.15
C LEU A 491 9.42 24.90 -3.23
N GLY A 492 10.44 24.12 -3.57
CA GLY A 492 11.64 23.85 -2.79
C GLY A 492 12.87 24.54 -3.34
#